data_df0df2eea3dd88b158add941d171aadd
#
_entry.id   df0df2eea3dd88b158add941d171aadd
#
_cell.length_a   1.000
_cell.length_b   1.000
_cell.length_c   1.000
_cell.angle_alpha   90.00
_cell.angle_beta   90.00
_cell.angle_gamma   90.00
#
_symmetry.space_group_name_H-M   'P 1'
#
loop_
_entity.id
_entity.type
_entity.pdbx_description
1 polymer ?
#
loop_
_entity_poly.entity_id
_entity_poly.type
_entity_poly.pdbx_seq_one_letter_code
_entity_poly.pdbx_strand_id
1 'polypeptide(L)'
;MNTKDKKLSKREKNKENNRSIIIKAGVHTFLKKGISQTTVRDIIRNTDLASGTFYNYFKSKEEVLIAALDESAIEIGQELRSRRKNAKNLEEFIYSQINPFFEFARDHSELFMSMSSNLNDVKAFSVETPMMTLELESLKEDIIIGINEGILPDVDPDYFCSVIQSVSEGIAFTFVKGGMSDEDISAAVKFCTNFIVNGIKAV
;
A
#
# COMPACT_ATOMS: atom_id res chain seq x y z
N MET A 1 10.80 -30.21 7.21
CA MET A 1 12.07 -30.04 6.45
C MET A 1 12.63 -28.69 6.82
N ASN A 2 13.85 -28.65 7.37
CA ASN A 2 14.51 -27.48 7.94
C ASN A 2 14.75 -26.37 6.89
N THR A 3 13.99 -25.27 6.93
CA THR A 3 14.41 -24.01 6.34
C THR A 3 15.43 -23.38 7.28
N LYS A 4 16.71 -23.60 7.00
CA LYS A 4 17.82 -22.91 7.65
C LYS A 4 17.64 -21.40 7.42
N ASP A 5 17.43 -20.64 8.49
CA ASP A 5 17.61 -19.19 8.49
C ASP A 5 19.01 -18.85 8.01
N LYS A 6 19.11 -18.46 6.73
CA LYS A 6 20.37 -18.08 6.10
C LYS A 6 20.73 -16.68 6.62
N LYS A 7 21.53 -16.63 7.69
CA LYS A 7 22.04 -15.37 8.27
C LYS A 7 22.75 -14.59 7.15
N LEU A 8 22.16 -13.45 6.74
CA LEU A 8 22.70 -12.58 5.71
C LEU A 8 24.14 -12.17 6.04
N SER A 9 25.02 -12.19 5.06
CA SER A 9 26.39 -11.72 5.19
C SER A 9 26.41 -10.21 5.48
N LYS A 10 27.51 -9.69 6.07
CA LYS A 10 27.69 -8.25 6.29
C LYS A 10 27.51 -7.42 5.02
N ARG A 11 27.94 -7.97 3.87
CA ARG A 11 27.82 -7.32 2.56
C ARG A 11 26.36 -7.26 2.08
N GLU A 12 25.59 -8.31 2.28
CA GLU A 12 24.15 -8.35 1.94
C GLU A 12 23.37 -7.37 2.82
N LYS A 13 23.62 -7.35 4.12
CA LYS A 13 23.00 -6.38 5.05
C LYS A 13 23.29 -4.93 4.65
N ASN A 14 24.54 -4.62 4.29
CA ASN A 14 24.90 -3.28 3.82
C ASN A 14 24.20 -2.94 2.50
N LYS A 15 24.02 -3.92 1.61
CA LYS A 15 23.31 -3.74 0.34
C LYS A 15 21.83 -3.42 0.59
N GLU A 16 21.15 -4.17 1.45
CA GLU A 16 19.76 -3.92 1.84
C GLU A 16 19.61 -2.57 2.53
N ASN A 17 20.50 -2.23 3.46
CA ASN A 17 20.48 -0.96 4.17
C ASN A 17 20.62 0.24 3.20
N ASN A 18 21.58 0.20 2.29
CA ASN A 18 21.75 1.28 1.31
C ASN A 18 20.54 1.41 0.38
N ARG A 19 19.95 0.28 -0.03
CA ARG A 19 18.72 0.28 -0.84
C ARG A 19 17.56 0.96 -0.08
N SER A 20 17.34 0.62 1.18
CA SER A 20 16.33 1.22 2.03
C SER A 20 16.56 2.73 2.26
N ILE A 21 17.81 3.16 2.46
CA ILE A 21 18.17 4.58 2.57
C ILE A 21 17.77 5.35 1.30
N ILE A 22 18.06 4.80 0.11
CA ILE A 22 17.70 5.44 -1.15
C ILE A 22 16.18 5.53 -1.33
N ILE A 23 15.43 4.48 -0.97
CA ILE A 23 13.97 4.47 -1.06
C ILE A 23 13.37 5.55 -0.14
N LYS A 24 13.77 5.61 1.12
CA LYS A 24 13.30 6.63 2.08
C LYS A 24 13.61 8.05 1.62
N ALA A 25 14.83 8.28 1.13
CA ALA A 25 15.22 9.59 0.58
C ALA A 25 14.41 9.95 -0.68
N GLY A 26 14.08 8.94 -1.50
CA GLY A 26 13.21 9.10 -2.66
C GLY A 26 11.81 9.56 -2.29
N VAL A 27 11.13 8.84 -1.39
CA VAL A 27 9.78 9.17 -0.90
C VAL A 27 9.76 10.60 -0.34
N HIS A 28 10.71 10.94 0.54
CA HIS A 28 10.81 12.28 1.10
C HIS A 28 11.03 13.37 0.03
N THR A 29 11.84 13.09 -0.99
CA THR A 29 12.10 14.05 -2.07
C THR A 29 10.87 14.21 -2.97
N PHE A 30 10.16 13.12 -3.27
CA PHE A 30 8.92 13.13 -4.03
C PHE A 30 7.84 13.97 -3.34
N LEU A 31 7.71 13.84 -2.01
CA LEU A 31 6.78 14.65 -1.23
C LEU A 31 7.10 16.16 -1.36
N LYS A 32 8.38 16.54 -1.28
CA LYS A 32 8.79 17.95 -1.30
C LYS A 32 8.70 18.61 -2.66
N LYS A 33 9.06 17.90 -3.73
CA LYS A 33 9.23 18.46 -5.07
C LYS A 33 8.21 17.96 -6.09
N GLY A 34 7.45 16.92 -5.75
CA GLY A 34 6.69 16.13 -6.70
C GLY A 34 7.57 15.13 -7.46
N ILE A 35 6.96 14.04 -7.94
CA ILE A 35 7.67 12.97 -8.66
C ILE A 35 8.28 13.50 -9.95
N SER A 36 7.53 14.28 -10.73
CA SER A 36 7.97 14.80 -12.03
C SER A 36 9.20 15.70 -11.92
N GLN A 37 9.26 16.56 -10.90
CA GLN A 37 10.35 17.54 -10.70
C GLN A 37 11.56 16.97 -9.96
N THR A 38 11.46 15.78 -9.40
CA THR A 38 12.55 15.12 -8.69
C THR A 38 13.58 14.55 -9.67
N THR A 39 14.85 14.73 -9.35
CA THR A 39 15.98 14.12 -10.06
C THR A 39 16.69 13.10 -9.18
N VAL A 40 17.42 12.16 -9.77
CA VAL A 40 18.28 11.21 -9.03
C VAL A 40 19.28 11.96 -8.13
N ARG A 41 19.79 13.11 -8.60
CA ARG A 41 20.70 13.94 -7.81
C ARG A 41 20.04 14.53 -6.57
N ASP A 42 18.75 14.87 -6.64
CA ASP A 42 18.00 15.34 -5.48
C ASP A 42 17.82 14.26 -4.43
N ILE A 43 17.54 13.03 -4.87
CA ILE A 43 17.40 11.87 -3.98
C ILE A 43 18.72 11.60 -3.25
N ILE A 44 19.82 11.48 -3.99
CA ILE A 44 21.14 11.15 -3.39
C ILE A 44 21.64 12.23 -2.45
N ARG A 45 21.33 13.50 -2.69
CA ARG A 45 21.70 14.61 -1.79
C ARG A 45 21.04 14.50 -0.40
N ASN A 46 19.96 13.75 -0.28
CA ASN A 46 19.29 13.47 0.99
C ASN A 46 19.80 12.17 1.64
N THR A 47 20.96 11.65 1.20
CA THR A 47 21.64 10.48 1.77
C THR A 47 23.11 10.77 1.97
N ASP A 48 23.79 9.99 2.80
CA ASP A 48 25.25 10.03 2.95
C ASP A 48 25.99 9.18 1.89
N LEU A 49 25.29 8.75 0.84
CA LEU A 49 25.84 7.88 -0.20
C LEU A 49 26.49 8.70 -1.33
N ALA A 50 27.55 8.16 -1.90
CA ALA A 50 28.14 8.75 -3.11
C ALA A 50 27.17 8.67 -4.30
N SER A 51 27.19 9.68 -5.19
CA SER A 51 26.27 9.77 -6.34
C SER A 51 26.26 8.54 -7.25
N GLY A 52 27.41 7.89 -7.44
CA GLY A 52 27.51 6.64 -8.23
C GLY A 52 26.87 5.43 -7.54
N THR A 53 26.64 5.50 -6.22
CA THR A 53 26.06 4.38 -5.45
C THR A 53 24.60 4.14 -5.86
N PHE A 54 23.85 5.19 -6.24
CA PHE A 54 22.47 5.05 -6.69
C PHE A 54 22.30 4.00 -7.78
N TYR A 55 23.13 4.09 -8.80
CA TYR A 55 23.01 3.24 -9.99
C TYR A 55 23.40 1.76 -9.75
N ASN A 56 23.95 1.44 -8.57
CA ASN A 56 24.13 0.05 -8.13
C ASN A 56 22.82 -0.60 -7.66
N TYR A 57 21.75 0.20 -7.40
CA TYR A 57 20.47 -0.24 -6.84
C TYR A 57 19.29 0.05 -7.76
N PHE A 58 19.25 1.19 -8.41
CA PHE A 58 18.14 1.68 -9.21
C PHE A 58 18.65 2.34 -10.49
N LYS A 59 17.93 2.14 -11.59
CA LYS A 59 18.24 2.75 -12.88
C LYS A 59 17.65 4.15 -13.01
N SER A 60 16.52 4.39 -12.32
CA SER A 60 15.78 5.65 -12.38
C SER A 60 15.05 5.96 -11.07
N LYS A 61 14.52 7.19 -10.95
CA LYS A 61 13.68 7.59 -9.82
C LYS A 61 12.34 6.84 -9.79
N GLU A 62 11.83 6.45 -10.95
CA GLU A 62 10.61 5.67 -11.09
C GLU A 62 10.78 4.28 -10.50
N GLU A 63 11.95 3.64 -10.66
CA GLU A 63 12.26 2.37 -10.00
C GLU A 63 12.30 2.51 -8.46
N VAL A 64 12.70 3.67 -7.94
CA VAL A 64 12.65 3.95 -6.50
C VAL A 64 11.21 4.04 -6.01
N LEU A 65 10.34 4.72 -6.78
CA LEU A 65 8.91 4.80 -6.45
C LEU A 65 8.24 3.41 -6.46
N ILE A 66 8.47 2.64 -7.53
CA ILE A 66 7.95 1.26 -7.63
C ILE A 66 8.40 0.42 -6.44
N ALA A 67 9.70 0.51 -6.09
CA ALA A 67 10.24 -0.23 -4.95
C ALA A 67 9.61 0.20 -3.61
N ALA A 68 9.32 1.48 -3.41
CA ALA A 68 8.63 1.97 -2.22
C ALA A 68 7.20 1.41 -2.13
N LEU A 69 6.48 1.40 -3.26
CA LEU A 69 5.11 0.86 -3.33
C LEU A 69 5.09 -0.66 -3.12
N ASP A 70 6.03 -1.39 -3.73
CA ASP A 70 6.14 -2.85 -3.55
C ASP A 70 6.47 -3.21 -2.09
N GLU A 71 7.41 -2.52 -1.44
CA GLU A 71 7.71 -2.75 -0.02
C GLU A 71 6.48 -2.50 0.86
N SER A 72 5.74 -1.44 0.58
CA SER A 72 4.49 -1.12 1.29
C SER A 72 3.40 -2.18 1.06
N ALA A 73 3.21 -2.65 -0.16
CA ALA A 73 2.24 -3.69 -0.47
C ALA A 73 2.58 -5.02 0.23
N ILE A 74 3.86 -5.40 0.29
CA ILE A 74 4.30 -6.60 1.01
C ILE A 74 4.04 -6.46 2.52
N GLU A 75 4.34 -5.30 3.09
CA GLU A 75 4.19 -5.03 4.53
C GLU A 75 2.74 -5.17 4.96
N ILE A 76 1.81 -4.46 4.29
CA ILE A 76 0.40 -4.50 4.66
C ILE A 76 -0.31 -5.78 4.22
N GLY A 77 0.06 -6.36 3.09
CA GLY A 77 -0.66 -7.51 2.49
C GLY A 77 -0.69 -8.74 3.37
N GLN A 78 0.38 -9.04 4.10
CA GLN A 78 0.41 -10.18 5.02
C GLN A 78 -0.60 -10.00 6.17
N GLU A 79 -0.71 -8.80 6.70
CA GLU A 79 -1.65 -8.47 7.78
C GLU A 79 -3.10 -8.55 7.28
N LEU A 80 -3.38 -7.93 6.13
CA LEU A 80 -4.70 -7.95 5.52
C LEU A 80 -5.20 -9.37 5.27
N ARG A 81 -4.38 -10.22 4.65
CA ARG A 81 -4.72 -11.63 4.41
C ARG A 81 -4.98 -12.39 5.70
N SER A 82 -4.13 -12.21 6.72
CA SER A 82 -4.32 -12.88 8.01
C SER A 82 -5.63 -12.48 8.67
N ARG A 83 -6.00 -11.21 8.61
CA ARG A 83 -7.24 -10.70 9.22
C ARG A 83 -8.48 -11.17 8.44
N ARG A 84 -8.48 -11.11 7.09
CA ARG A 84 -9.60 -11.58 6.26
C ARG A 84 -9.93 -13.05 6.46
N LYS A 85 -8.92 -13.91 6.56
CA LYS A 85 -9.09 -15.37 6.80
C LYS A 85 -9.76 -15.71 8.14
N ASN A 86 -9.77 -14.81 9.10
CA ASN A 86 -10.40 -15.00 10.40
C ASN A 86 -11.80 -14.36 10.49
N ALA A 87 -12.25 -13.67 9.45
CA ALA A 87 -13.57 -13.04 9.40
C ALA A 87 -14.68 -14.08 9.32
N LYS A 88 -15.77 -13.87 10.08
CA LYS A 88 -16.90 -14.80 10.22
C LYS A 88 -18.16 -14.32 9.50
N ASN A 89 -18.16 -13.11 9.02
CA ASN A 89 -19.29 -12.48 8.32
C ASN A 89 -18.78 -11.32 7.45
N LEU A 90 -19.66 -10.81 6.59
CA LEU A 90 -19.38 -9.70 5.67
C LEU A 90 -18.81 -8.47 6.40
N GLU A 91 -19.37 -8.08 7.54
CA GLU A 91 -18.93 -6.88 8.27
C GLU A 91 -17.50 -7.02 8.79
N GLU A 92 -17.18 -8.19 9.40
CA GLU A 92 -15.82 -8.51 9.84
C GLU A 92 -14.84 -8.58 8.68
N PHE A 93 -15.23 -9.14 7.53
CA PHE A 93 -14.39 -9.21 6.33
C PHE A 93 -14.05 -7.79 5.83
N ILE A 94 -15.04 -6.94 5.66
CA ILE A 94 -14.82 -5.55 5.22
C ILE A 94 -13.98 -4.77 6.23
N TYR A 95 -14.31 -4.87 7.52
CA TYR A 95 -13.54 -4.23 8.59
C TYR A 95 -12.08 -4.67 8.58
N SER A 96 -11.82 -5.97 8.44
CA SER A 96 -10.49 -6.55 8.44
C SER A 96 -9.62 -6.10 7.25
N GLN A 97 -10.25 -5.67 6.16
CA GLN A 97 -9.57 -5.08 5.01
C GLN A 97 -9.35 -3.58 5.17
N ILE A 98 -10.35 -2.85 5.65
CA ILE A 98 -10.33 -1.38 5.67
C ILE A 98 -9.51 -0.85 6.84
N ASN A 99 -9.71 -1.36 8.06
CA ASN A 99 -9.07 -0.79 9.25
C ASN A 99 -7.54 -0.81 9.19
N PRO A 100 -6.87 -1.94 8.90
CA PRO A 100 -5.41 -1.96 8.81
C PRO A 100 -4.89 -1.09 7.67
N PHE A 101 -5.63 -0.99 6.57
CA PHE A 101 -5.25 -0.15 5.44
C PHE A 101 -5.22 1.35 5.83
N PHE A 102 -6.19 1.83 6.61
CA PHE A 102 -6.21 3.21 7.09
C PHE A 102 -5.10 3.48 8.13
N GLU A 103 -4.85 2.54 9.05
CA GLU A 103 -3.74 2.62 9.98
C GLU A 103 -2.41 2.70 9.22
N PHE A 104 -2.22 1.84 8.24
CA PHE A 104 -1.05 1.84 7.36
C PHE A 104 -0.91 3.15 6.56
N ALA A 105 -2.00 3.68 6.00
CA ALA A 105 -1.98 4.95 5.26
C ALA A 105 -1.56 6.14 6.15
N ARG A 106 -1.95 6.16 7.42
CA ARG A 106 -1.50 7.15 8.40
C ARG A 106 0.00 6.99 8.68
N ASP A 107 0.44 5.80 8.97
CA ASP A 107 1.82 5.52 9.37
C ASP A 107 2.81 5.73 8.21
N HIS A 108 2.34 5.58 6.97
CA HIS A 108 3.09 5.84 5.72
C HIS A 108 2.59 7.10 4.99
N SER A 109 2.13 8.10 5.73
CA SER A 109 1.50 9.31 5.17
C SER A 109 2.36 10.06 4.16
N GLU A 110 3.69 10.06 4.32
CA GLU A 110 4.60 10.67 3.35
C GLU A 110 4.51 10.03 1.96
N LEU A 111 4.41 8.70 1.90
CA LEU A 111 4.25 7.97 0.63
C LEU A 111 2.89 8.31 -0.01
N PHE A 112 1.81 8.22 0.75
CA PHE A 112 0.46 8.55 0.28
C PHE A 112 0.36 10.02 -0.19
N MET A 113 0.93 10.96 0.56
CA MET A 113 0.97 12.38 0.17
C MET A 113 1.81 12.60 -1.09
N SER A 114 2.93 11.90 -1.25
CA SER A 114 3.77 12.01 -2.45
C SER A 114 3.03 11.55 -3.71
N MET A 115 2.17 10.55 -3.59
CA MET A 115 1.30 10.10 -4.67
C MET A 115 0.18 11.11 -4.94
N SER A 116 -0.50 11.59 -3.88
CA SER A 116 -1.65 12.49 -4.01
C SER A 116 -1.31 13.90 -4.51
N SER A 117 -0.12 14.42 -4.21
CA SER A 117 0.33 15.75 -4.68
C SER A 117 0.60 15.81 -6.18
N ASN A 118 0.71 14.64 -6.82
CA ASN A 118 0.94 14.50 -8.26
C ASN A 118 -0.34 14.10 -9.04
N LEU A 119 -1.53 14.33 -8.45
CA LEU A 119 -2.83 14.05 -9.09
C LEU A 119 -3.02 14.70 -10.47
N ASN A 120 -2.29 15.80 -10.76
CA ASN A 120 -2.26 16.40 -12.09
C ASN A 120 -1.40 15.61 -13.09
N ASP A 121 -0.61 14.65 -12.62
CA ASP A 121 0.17 13.75 -13.45
C ASP A 121 -0.60 12.40 -13.51
N VAL A 122 -1.53 12.28 -14.46
CA VAL A 122 -2.43 11.12 -14.66
C VAL A 122 -1.67 9.78 -14.65
N LYS A 123 -0.36 9.82 -14.94
CA LYS A 123 0.50 8.65 -14.87
C LYS A 123 0.87 8.22 -13.44
N ALA A 124 0.81 9.09 -12.44
CA ALA A 124 1.15 8.73 -11.06
C ALA A 124 0.07 7.87 -10.39
N PHE A 125 -1.19 8.01 -10.81
CA PHE A 125 -2.32 7.20 -10.33
C PHE A 125 -2.42 5.82 -10.97
N SER A 126 -1.69 5.59 -12.08
CA SER A 126 -1.72 4.33 -12.82
C SER A 126 -0.47 3.48 -12.57
N VAL A 127 0.25 3.71 -11.47
CA VAL A 127 1.40 2.88 -11.12
C VAL A 127 0.89 1.62 -10.42
N GLU A 128 0.51 0.64 -11.22
CA GLU A 128 0.33 -0.73 -10.72
C GLU A 128 1.72 -1.37 -10.61
N THR A 129 2.02 -1.87 -9.42
CA THR A 129 3.26 -2.62 -9.21
C THR A 129 2.96 -4.13 -9.14
N PRO A 130 3.96 -5.00 -9.40
CA PRO A 130 3.75 -6.45 -9.29
C PRO A 130 3.19 -6.88 -7.94
N MET A 131 3.63 -6.26 -6.85
CA MET A 131 3.15 -6.62 -5.51
C MET A 131 1.73 -6.10 -5.24
N MET A 132 1.38 -4.91 -5.71
CA MET A 132 0.00 -4.42 -5.65
C MET A 132 -0.96 -5.33 -6.42
N THR A 133 -0.59 -5.77 -7.62
CA THR A 133 -1.37 -6.73 -8.41
C THR A 133 -1.57 -8.04 -7.65
N LEU A 134 -0.51 -8.60 -7.05
CA LEU A 134 -0.60 -9.83 -6.25
C LEU A 134 -1.51 -9.67 -5.02
N GLU A 135 -1.51 -8.50 -4.38
CA GLU A 135 -2.40 -8.24 -3.24
C GLU A 135 -3.87 -8.14 -3.66
N LEU A 136 -4.15 -7.55 -4.84
CA LEU A 136 -5.51 -7.54 -5.40
C LEU A 136 -5.99 -8.93 -5.78
N GLU A 137 -5.15 -9.74 -6.41
CA GLU A 137 -5.45 -11.15 -6.69
C GLU A 137 -5.74 -11.93 -5.41
N SER A 138 -4.93 -11.70 -4.36
CA SER A 138 -5.16 -12.32 -3.04
C SER A 138 -6.49 -11.88 -2.40
N LEU A 139 -6.87 -10.60 -2.51
CA LEU A 139 -8.16 -10.13 -2.03
C LEU A 139 -9.31 -10.81 -2.79
N LYS A 140 -9.19 -10.91 -4.12
CA LYS A 140 -10.18 -11.58 -4.96
C LYS A 140 -10.32 -13.07 -4.61
N GLU A 141 -9.20 -13.77 -4.39
CA GLU A 141 -9.22 -15.18 -3.93
C GLU A 141 -9.94 -15.34 -2.59
N ASP A 142 -9.63 -14.47 -1.61
CA ASP A 142 -10.28 -14.49 -0.29
C ASP A 142 -11.78 -14.17 -0.40
N ILE A 143 -12.21 -13.30 -1.33
CA ILE A 143 -13.64 -13.04 -1.63
C ILE A 143 -14.31 -14.29 -2.17
N ILE A 144 -13.72 -14.95 -3.17
CA ILE A 144 -14.27 -16.18 -3.76
C ILE A 144 -14.41 -17.27 -2.70
N ILE A 145 -13.42 -17.43 -1.84
CA ILE A 145 -13.48 -18.39 -0.72
C ILE A 145 -14.63 -18.02 0.22
N GLY A 146 -14.73 -16.76 0.63
CA GLY A 146 -15.79 -16.29 1.53
C GLY A 146 -17.21 -16.45 0.97
N ILE A 147 -17.41 -16.30 -0.35
CA ILE A 147 -18.69 -16.59 -1.03
C ILE A 147 -18.98 -18.09 -0.96
N ASN A 148 -18.02 -18.95 -1.29
CA ASN A 148 -18.18 -20.40 -1.27
C ASN A 148 -18.47 -20.95 0.14
N GLU A 149 -17.94 -20.32 1.17
CA GLU A 149 -18.16 -20.67 2.59
C GLU A 149 -19.44 -20.05 3.18
N GLY A 150 -20.15 -19.21 2.41
CA GLY A 150 -21.36 -18.51 2.88
C GLY A 150 -21.11 -17.39 3.88
N ILE A 151 -19.85 -16.94 4.01
CA ILE A 151 -19.43 -15.79 4.83
C ILE A 151 -19.79 -14.48 4.12
N LEU A 152 -19.63 -14.47 2.79
CA LEU A 152 -19.95 -13.34 1.92
C LEU A 152 -21.17 -13.68 1.06
N PRO A 153 -21.96 -12.65 0.68
CA PRO A 153 -23.07 -12.85 -0.25
C PRO A 153 -22.56 -13.21 -1.65
N ASP A 154 -23.45 -13.74 -2.48
CA ASP A 154 -23.18 -14.07 -3.87
C ASP A 154 -23.13 -12.76 -4.70
N VAL A 155 -21.93 -12.24 -4.89
CA VAL A 155 -21.62 -11.01 -5.64
C VAL A 155 -20.51 -11.27 -6.63
N ASP A 156 -20.42 -10.46 -7.68
CA ASP A 156 -19.29 -10.50 -8.61
C ASP A 156 -17.98 -10.12 -7.89
N PRO A 157 -16.98 -11.05 -7.81
CA PRO A 157 -15.75 -10.80 -7.07
C PRO A 157 -14.91 -9.64 -7.64
N ASP A 158 -14.95 -9.39 -8.96
CA ASP A 158 -14.17 -8.33 -9.60
C ASP A 158 -14.75 -6.95 -9.25
N TYR A 159 -16.07 -6.80 -9.33
CA TYR A 159 -16.72 -5.55 -8.91
C TYR A 159 -16.57 -5.34 -7.42
N PHE A 160 -16.70 -6.38 -6.61
CA PHE A 160 -16.58 -6.25 -5.16
C PHE A 160 -15.17 -5.85 -4.72
N CYS A 161 -14.14 -6.48 -5.29
CA CYS A 161 -12.74 -6.11 -5.08
C CYS A 161 -12.49 -4.65 -5.46
N SER A 162 -12.97 -4.22 -6.64
CA SER A 162 -12.82 -2.86 -7.14
C SER A 162 -13.49 -1.81 -6.24
N VAL A 163 -14.67 -2.12 -5.70
CA VAL A 163 -15.40 -1.22 -4.78
C VAL A 163 -14.61 -1.07 -3.47
N ILE A 164 -14.19 -2.18 -2.86
CA ILE A 164 -13.41 -2.13 -1.62
C ILE A 164 -12.15 -1.29 -1.81
N GLN A 165 -11.40 -1.53 -2.88
CA GLN A 165 -10.16 -0.82 -3.18
C GLN A 165 -10.44 0.68 -3.41
N SER A 166 -11.34 1.02 -4.33
CA SER A 166 -11.59 2.42 -4.71
C SER A 166 -12.11 3.26 -3.56
N VAL A 167 -13.00 2.70 -2.72
CA VAL A 167 -13.54 3.40 -1.55
C VAL A 167 -12.43 3.62 -0.51
N SER A 168 -11.63 2.60 -0.23
CA SER A 168 -10.55 2.68 0.77
C SER A 168 -9.48 3.68 0.35
N GLU A 169 -8.97 3.56 -0.87
CA GLU A 169 -7.94 4.46 -1.41
C GLU A 169 -8.42 5.89 -1.53
N GLY A 170 -9.62 6.13 -2.10
CA GLY A 170 -10.16 7.47 -2.29
C GLY A 170 -10.32 8.24 -0.99
N ILE A 171 -10.80 7.57 0.07
CA ILE A 171 -10.95 8.16 1.39
C ILE A 171 -9.57 8.36 2.04
N ALA A 172 -8.69 7.36 2.03
CA ALA A 172 -7.35 7.48 2.59
C ALA A 172 -6.59 8.66 1.98
N PHE A 173 -6.56 8.80 0.65
CA PHE A 173 -5.92 9.93 -0.04
C PHE A 173 -6.53 11.29 0.33
N THR A 174 -7.83 11.35 0.62
CA THR A 174 -8.49 12.59 1.02
C THR A 174 -8.07 13.03 2.42
N PHE A 175 -7.98 12.11 3.36
CA PHE A 175 -7.76 12.41 4.77
C PHE A 175 -6.28 12.49 5.16
N VAL A 176 -5.39 11.74 4.52
CA VAL A 176 -3.94 11.74 4.84
C VAL A 176 -3.35 13.16 4.76
N LYS A 177 -3.85 14.04 3.89
CA LYS A 177 -3.40 15.43 3.74
C LYS A 177 -3.65 16.29 4.99
N GLY A 178 -4.70 16.01 5.73
CA GLY A 178 -5.07 16.75 6.95
C GLY A 178 -4.40 16.24 8.22
N GLY A 179 -3.69 15.13 8.15
CA GLY A 179 -3.26 14.35 9.31
C GLY A 179 -4.44 13.54 9.86
N MET A 180 -4.30 12.22 9.95
CA MET A 180 -5.35 11.32 10.47
C MET A 180 -5.09 11.05 11.95
N SER A 181 -6.00 11.51 12.82
CA SER A 181 -6.06 11.05 14.21
C SER A 181 -6.67 9.63 14.29
N ASP A 182 -6.53 8.96 15.43
CA ASP A 182 -7.19 7.67 15.66
C ASP A 182 -8.73 7.77 15.60
N GLU A 183 -9.27 8.93 15.98
CA GLU A 183 -10.71 9.23 15.88
C GLU A 183 -11.15 9.35 14.42
N ASP A 184 -10.36 10.03 13.57
CA ASP A 184 -10.64 10.15 12.14
C ASP A 184 -10.61 8.79 11.45
N ILE A 185 -9.63 7.94 11.79
CA ILE A 185 -9.52 6.57 11.28
C ILE A 185 -10.76 5.77 11.69
N SER A 186 -11.11 5.79 12.97
CA SER A 186 -12.27 5.06 13.48
C SER A 186 -13.58 5.50 12.78
N ALA A 187 -13.77 6.80 12.57
CA ALA A 187 -14.93 7.34 11.87
C ALA A 187 -14.95 6.91 10.39
N ALA A 188 -13.82 7.01 9.69
CA ALA A 188 -13.70 6.62 8.29
C ALA A 188 -13.92 5.12 8.08
N VAL A 189 -13.30 4.28 8.92
CA VAL A 189 -13.48 2.81 8.89
C VAL A 189 -14.94 2.43 9.11
N LYS A 190 -15.58 3.02 10.13
CA LYS A 190 -17.00 2.78 10.40
C LYS A 190 -17.88 3.21 9.23
N PHE A 191 -17.63 4.38 8.65
CA PHE A 191 -18.38 4.87 7.50
C PHE A 191 -18.23 3.94 6.30
N CYS A 192 -17.00 3.60 5.91
CA CYS A 192 -16.72 2.73 4.75
C CYS A 192 -17.32 1.33 4.94
N THR A 193 -17.13 0.74 6.13
CA THR A 193 -17.68 -0.58 6.43
C THR A 193 -19.20 -0.57 6.29
N ASN A 194 -19.88 0.37 6.93
CA ASN A 194 -21.34 0.48 6.84
C ASN A 194 -21.83 0.76 5.43
N PHE A 195 -21.16 1.62 4.70
CA PHE A 195 -21.51 1.95 3.31
C PHE A 195 -21.45 0.73 2.41
N ILE A 196 -20.35 -0.02 2.46
CA ILE A 196 -20.17 -1.22 1.63
C ILE A 196 -21.12 -2.33 2.06
N VAL A 197 -21.24 -2.63 3.36
CA VAL A 197 -22.12 -3.68 3.88
C VAL A 197 -23.60 -3.42 3.55
N ASN A 198 -24.07 -2.19 3.70
CA ASN A 198 -25.45 -1.86 3.38
C ASN A 198 -25.71 -1.79 1.87
N GLY A 199 -24.73 -1.30 1.09
CA GLY A 199 -24.83 -1.30 -0.38
C GLY A 199 -24.96 -2.71 -0.95
N ILE A 200 -24.17 -3.67 -0.46
CA ILE A 200 -24.22 -5.05 -0.90
C ILE A 200 -25.52 -5.76 -0.50
N LYS A 201 -26.06 -5.47 0.69
CA LYS A 201 -27.37 -6.05 1.10
C LYS A 201 -28.55 -5.57 0.28
N ALA A 202 -28.37 -4.49 -0.50
CA ALA A 202 -29.41 -3.90 -1.35
C ALA A 202 -29.34 -4.41 -2.81
N VAL A 203 -28.32 -5.18 -3.17
CA VAL A 203 -28.14 -5.79 -4.50
C VAL A 203 -28.57 -7.24 -4.47
#